data_6f78a323e78f9e920756ce245dc8bae1
#
_entry.id   6f78a323e78f9e920756ce245dc8bae1
#
_cell.length_a   1.000
_cell.length_b   1.000
_cell.length_c   1.000
_cell.angle_alpha   90.00
_cell.angle_beta   90.00
_cell.angle_gamma   90.00
#
_symmetry.space_group_name_H-M   'P 1'
#
loop_
_entity.id
_entity.type
_entity.pdbx_description
1 polymer ?
#
loop_
_entity_poly.entity_id
_entity_poly.type
_entity_poly.pdbx_seq_one_letter_code
_entity_poly.pdbx_strand_id
1 'polypeptide(L)'
;MKRLNDDKQMTDVWRLPAIARWEKSQGKHPTQKPLALLARIILASTKPGAWILDPFAGSSTTGIAANLLGRRFLGIDQEKQYLELSRARREELDSQTILQDYRHRIKDIEVMEKMEQQEGMLPGFILGEDMPGYDLPF
;
A
#
# COMPACT_ATOMS: atom_id res chain seq x y z
N MET A 1 -13.88 8.44 0.89
CA MET A 1 -14.31 7.40 1.85
C MET A 1 -15.61 6.74 1.43
N LYS A 2 -16.72 7.47 1.24
CA LYS A 2 -17.99 6.89 0.77
C LYS A 2 -17.82 6.04 -0.49
N ARG A 3 -17.01 6.50 -1.46
CA ARG A 3 -16.76 5.81 -2.73
C ARG A 3 -16.18 4.38 -2.59
N LEU A 4 -15.40 4.11 -1.55
CA LEU A 4 -14.88 2.76 -1.25
C LEU A 4 -15.94 1.81 -0.66
N ASN A 5 -17.14 2.31 -0.38
CA ASN A 5 -18.22 1.57 0.25
C ASN A 5 -19.56 1.82 -0.47
N ASP A 6 -19.56 1.72 -1.80
CA ASP A 6 -20.74 1.89 -2.66
C ASP A 6 -21.53 3.18 -2.33
N ASP A 7 -20.80 4.30 -2.17
CA ASP A 7 -21.27 5.64 -1.77
C ASP A 7 -21.97 5.73 -0.41
N LYS A 8 -21.93 4.65 0.37
CA LYS A 8 -22.41 4.65 1.76
C LYS A 8 -21.31 5.06 2.72
N GLN A 9 -21.72 5.56 3.89
CA GLN A 9 -20.77 5.82 4.97
C GLN A 9 -20.07 4.53 5.40
N MET A 10 -18.75 4.57 5.61
CA MET A 10 -18.03 3.42 6.13
C MET A 10 -18.46 3.11 7.56
N THR A 11 -18.65 1.82 7.81
CA THR A 11 -18.97 1.30 9.14
C THR A 11 -17.68 0.99 9.92
N ASP A 12 -17.81 0.76 11.21
CA ASP A 12 -16.74 0.32 12.12
C ASP A 12 -16.38 -1.16 11.96
N VAL A 13 -17.22 -1.94 11.27
CA VAL A 13 -16.98 -3.36 10.98
C VAL A 13 -16.70 -3.56 9.50
N TRP A 14 -15.50 -4.07 9.17
CA TRP A 14 -15.08 -4.38 7.80
C TRP A 14 -14.92 -5.88 7.59
N ARG A 15 -15.54 -6.39 6.55
CA ARG A 15 -15.34 -7.78 6.10
C ARG A 15 -14.25 -7.80 5.04
N LEU A 16 -13.09 -8.33 5.40
CA LEU A 16 -11.93 -8.41 4.52
C LEU A 16 -11.45 -9.86 4.42
N PRO A 17 -10.86 -10.25 3.29
CA PRO A 17 -10.30 -11.58 3.12
C PRO A 17 -9.12 -11.79 4.10
N ALA A 18 -8.90 -13.04 4.48
CA ALA A 18 -7.68 -13.44 5.18
C ALA A 18 -6.46 -13.27 4.26
N ILE A 19 -5.27 -13.29 4.86
CA ILE A 19 -4.00 -13.19 4.13
C ILE A 19 -3.91 -14.30 3.09
N ALA A 20 -3.76 -13.94 1.83
CA ALA A 20 -3.62 -14.87 0.72
C ALA A 20 -2.21 -15.47 0.63
N ARG A 21 -2.06 -16.56 -0.11
CA ARG A 21 -0.74 -17.21 -0.30
C ARG A 21 0.26 -16.31 -1.02
N TRP A 22 -0.19 -15.56 -2.01
CA TRP A 22 0.66 -14.64 -2.78
C TRP A 22 1.23 -13.49 -1.92
N GLU A 23 0.56 -13.10 -0.85
CA GLU A 23 1.07 -12.11 0.10
C GLU A 23 2.24 -12.62 0.95
N LYS A 24 2.59 -13.90 0.83
CA LYS A 24 3.64 -14.60 1.58
C LYS A 24 4.73 -15.16 0.69
N SER A 25 4.82 -14.72 -0.57
CA SER A 25 5.78 -15.21 -1.57
C SER A 25 7.23 -15.19 -1.08
N GLN A 26 7.63 -14.13 -0.40
CA GLN A 26 9.00 -13.93 0.09
C GLN A 26 9.23 -14.43 1.54
N GLY A 27 8.20 -14.94 2.19
CA GLY A 27 8.30 -15.43 3.55
C GLY A 27 7.06 -15.14 4.39
N LYS A 28 7.13 -15.55 5.65
CA LYS A 28 5.98 -15.50 6.57
C LYS A 28 6.36 -14.77 7.87
N HIS A 29 5.54 -13.80 8.24
CA HIS A 29 5.56 -13.22 9.58
C HIS A 29 4.38 -13.75 10.40
N PRO A 30 4.57 -14.16 11.66
CA PRO A 30 3.50 -14.77 12.47
C PRO A 30 2.24 -13.93 12.59
N THR A 31 2.38 -12.61 12.68
CA THR A 31 1.27 -11.67 12.87
C THR A 31 1.04 -10.75 11.67
N GLN A 32 1.46 -11.18 10.47
CA GLN A 32 1.22 -10.41 9.24
C GLN A 32 -0.26 -10.04 9.09
N LYS A 33 -0.55 -8.81 8.69
CA LYS A 33 -1.91 -8.34 8.41
C LYS A 33 -2.25 -8.48 6.92
N PRO A 34 -3.53 -8.62 6.54
CA PRO A 34 -3.94 -8.61 5.14
C PRO A 34 -3.58 -7.29 4.46
N LEU A 35 -3.06 -7.35 3.25
CA LEU A 35 -2.68 -6.17 2.47
C LEU A 35 -3.90 -5.28 2.18
N ALA A 36 -5.07 -5.88 1.93
CA ALA A 36 -6.32 -5.17 1.72
C ALA A 36 -6.74 -4.30 2.92
N LEU A 37 -6.45 -4.73 4.15
CA LEU A 37 -6.72 -3.94 5.36
C LEU A 37 -5.88 -2.66 5.37
N LEU A 38 -4.57 -2.80 5.15
CA LEU A 38 -3.65 -1.66 5.19
C LEU A 38 -3.91 -0.71 4.01
N ALA A 39 -4.21 -1.23 2.83
CA ALA A 39 -4.60 -0.42 1.68
C ALA A 39 -5.84 0.43 1.99
N ARG A 40 -6.87 -0.15 2.58
CA ARG A 40 -8.08 0.58 2.99
C ARG A 40 -7.80 1.68 4.00
N ILE A 41 -7.02 1.38 5.04
CA ILE A 41 -6.64 2.37 6.06
C ILE A 41 -5.88 3.53 5.42
N ILE A 42 -4.89 3.24 4.57
CA ILE A 42 -4.06 4.24 3.91
C ILE A 42 -4.90 5.12 2.96
N LEU A 43 -5.75 4.53 2.14
CA LEU A 43 -6.67 5.26 1.27
C LEU A 43 -7.60 6.19 2.06
N ALA A 44 -8.03 5.71 3.22
CA ALA A 44 -8.93 6.42 4.10
C ALA A 44 -8.33 7.65 4.77
N SER A 45 -7.06 7.59 5.11
CA SER A 45 -6.41 8.52 6.06
C SER A 45 -5.33 9.39 5.43
N THR A 46 -4.90 9.11 4.20
CA THR A 46 -3.77 9.79 3.58
C THR A 46 -4.02 10.20 2.12
N LYS A 47 -3.29 11.21 1.66
CA LYS A 47 -3.25 11.62 0.25
C LYS A 47 -2.05 10.95 -0.46
N PRO A 48 -2.07 10.82 -1.82
CA PRO A 48 -0.88 10.44 -2.58
C PRO A 48 0.33 11.29 -2.18
N GLY A 49 1.52 10.66 -2.13
CA GLY A 49 2.76 11.31 -1.72
C GLY A 49 2.95 11.51 -0.20
N ALA A 50 1.95 11.25 0.63
CA ALA A 50 2.08 11.37 2.09
C ALA A 50 3.11 10.40 2.67
N TRP A 51 3.74 10.79 3.77
CA TRP A 51 4.60 9.91 4.56
C TRP A 51 3.79 9.04 5.52
N ILE A 52 4.16 7.78 5.57
CA ILE A 52 3.61 6.79 6.50
C ILE A 52 4.75 6.25 7.35
N LEU A 53 4.61 6.31 8.65
CA LEU A 53 5.53 5.73 9.62
C LEU A 53 4.91 4.49 10.25
N ASP A 54 5.65 3.38 10.26
CA ASP A 54 5.31 2.17 11.00
C ASP A 54 6.49 1.79 11.90
N PRO A 55 6.44 2.09 13.21
CA PRO A 55 7.53 1.79 14.14
C PRO A 55 7.63 0.31 14.53
N PHE A 56 6.72 -0.54 14.03
CA PHE A 56 6.68 -1.98 14.25
C PHE A 56 6.43 -2.72 12.94
N ALA A 57 7.28 -2.44 11.95
CA ALA A 57 7.02 -2.78 10.55
C ALA A 57 6.85 -4.28 10.28
N GLY A 58 7.50 -5.15 11.03
CA GLY A 58 7.46 -6.60 10.83
C GLY A 58 7.82 -6.98 9.40
N SER A 59 6.92 -7.68 8.71
CA SER A 59 7.06 -8.01 7.28
C SER A 59 6.73 -6.85 6.34
N SER A 60 6.57 -5.63 6.87
CA SER A 60 6.31 -4.39 6.13
C SER A 60 5.05 -4.39 5.25
N THR A 61 3.97 -5.03 5.69
CA THR A 61 2.71 -5.00 4.93
C THR A 61 2.19 -3.57 4.76
N THR A 62 2.38 -2.71 5.77
CA THR A 62 2.10 -1.26 5.68
C THR A 62 2.92 -0.60 4.57
N GLY A 63 4.22 -0.93 4.48
CA GLY A 63 5.12 -0.40 3.46
C GLY A 63 4.75 -0.84 2.04
N ILE A 64 4.37 -2.12 1.88
CA ILE A 64 3.88 -2.63 0.60
C ILE A 64 2.60 -1.90 0.18
N ALA A 65 1.62 -1.77 1.08
CA ALA A 65 0.39 -1.04 0.81
C ALA A 65 0.64 0.44 0.46
N ALA A 66 1.54 1.09 1.20
CA ALA A 66 1.96 2.47 0.93
C ALA A 66 2.56 2.62 -0.47
N ASN A 67 3.45 1.71 -0.86
CA ASN A 67 4.08 1.71 -2.17
C ASN A 67 3.06 1.52 -3.30
N LEU A 68 2.16 0.54 -3.17
CA LEU A 68 1.08 0.30 -4.14
C LEU A 68 0.17 1.52 -4.35
N LEU A 69 0.07 2.37 -3.36
CA LEU A 69 -0.80 3.54 -3.35
C LEU A 69 -0.04 4.86 -3.59
N GLY A 70 1.25 4.81 -3.93
CA GLY A 70 2.05 6.02 -4.17
C GLY A 70 2.28 6.87 -2.93
N ARG A 71 2.40 6.24 -1.75
CA ARG A 71 2.79 6.90 -0.50
C ARG A 71 4.24 6.59 -0.19
N ARG A 72 4.90 7.50 0.55
CA ARG A 72 6.24 7.29 1.08
C ARG A 72 6.16 6.49 2.37
N PHE A 73 7.17 5.67 2.64
CA PHE A 73 7.14 4.79 3.80
C PHE A 73 8.46 4.80 4.56
N LEU A 74 8.35 4.85 5.88
CA LEU A 74 9.44 4.62 6.81
C LEU A 74 9.01 3.55 7.81
N GLY A 75 9.66 2.39 7.75
CA GLY A 75 9.44 1.27 8.68
C GLY A 75 10.62 1.10 9.64
N ILE A 76 10.32 0.77 10.88
CA ILE A 76 11.31 0.43 11.91
C ILE A 76 10.97 -0.96 12.43
N ASP A 77 11.98 -1.79 12.61
CA ASP A 77 11.86 -3.09 13.27
C ASP A 77 13.14 -3.43 14.00
N GLN A 78 13.05 -4.15 15.11
CA GLN A 78 14.21 -4.56 15.91
C GLN A 78 14.86 -5.83 15.35
N GLU A 79 14.08 -6.66 14.65
CA GLU A 79 14.50 -7.96 14.16
C GLU A 79 15.08 -7.87 12.74
N LYS A 80 16.38 -8.10 12.60
CA LYS A 80 17.08 -8.07 11.33
C LYS A 80 16.42 -8.94 10.26
N GLN A 81 15.95 -10.14 10.63
CA GLN A 81 15.26 -11.04 9.71
C GLN A 81 14.00 -10.43 9.08
N TYR A 82 13.26 -9.60 9.81
CA TYR A 82 12.08 -8.91 9.30
C TYR A 82 12.45 -7.72 8.41
N LEU A 83 13.55 -7.06 8.69
CA LEU A 83 14.07 -6.02 7.79
C LEU A 83 14.52 -6.63 6.44
N GLU A 84 15.15 -7.78 6.45
CA GLU A 84 15.53 -8.52 5.23
C GLU A 84 14.29 -8.98 4.46
N LEU A 85 13.30 -9.53 5.14
CA LEU A 85 12.00 -9.90 4.54
C LEU A 85 11.28 -8.67 3.93
N SER A 86 11.29 -7.55 4.65
CA SER A 86 10.69 -6.29 4.18
C SER A 86 11.34 -5.78 2.89
N ARG A 87 12.68 -5.86 2.80
CA ARG A 87 13.43 -5.49 1.60
C ARG A 87 13.09 -6.39 0.43
N ALA A 88 13.12 -7.72 0.62
CA ALA A 88 12.79 -8.68 -0.43
C ALA A 88 11.37 -8.47 -0.97
N ARG A 89 10.40 -8.23 -0.10
CA ARG A 89 9.02 -7.91 -0.52
C ARG A 89 8.92 -6.57 -1.27
N ARG A 90 9.72 -5.59 -0.89
CA ARG A 90 9.74 -4.29 -1.58
C ARG A 90 10.38 -4.43 -2.98
N GLU A 91 11.50 -5.15 -3.09
CA GLU A 91 12.19 -5.41 -4.35
C GLU A 91 11.32 -6.17 -5.34
N GLU A 92 10.44 -7.06 -4.86
CA GLU A 92 9.46 -7.76 -5.70
C GLU A 92 8.55 -6.77 -6.46
N LEU A 93 8.22 -5.63 -5.87
CA LEU A 93 7.39 -4.59 -6.50
C LEU A 93 8.13 -3.72 -7.53
N ASP A 94 9.43 -3.88 -7.70
CA ASP A 94 10.18 -3.21 -8.79
C ASP A 94 9.81 -3.81 -10.16
N SER A 95 9.25 -5.01 -10.19
CA SER A 95 8.62 -5.58 -11.38
C SER A 95 7.26 -4.95 -11.61
N GLN A 96 7.11 -4.24 -12.73
CA GLN A 96 5.82 -3.62 -13.12
C GLN A 96 4.69 -4.65 -13.24
N THR A 97 4.99 -5.85 -13.70
CA THR A 97 4.00 -6.93 -13.82
C THR A 97 3.49 -7.35 -12.43
N ILE A 98 4.37 -7.53 -11.46
CA ILE A 98 4.02 -7.91 -10.09
C ILE A 98 3.27 -6.76 -9.40
N LEU A 99 3.75 -5.53 -9.57
CA LEU A 99 3.08 -4.34 -9.04
C LEU A 99 1.62 -4.25 -9.49
N GLN A 100 1.37 -4.41 -10.79
CA GLN A 100 0.02 -4.36 -11.36
C GLN A 100 -0.84 -5.54 -10.89
N ASP A 101 -0.27 -6.75 -10.83
CA ASP A 101 -0.97 -7.93 -10.31
C ASP A 101 -1.44 -7.71 -8.85
N TYR A 102 -0.56 -7.16 -8.00
CA TYR A 102 -0.91 -6.83 -6.62
C TYR A 102 -2.03 -5.78 -6.54
N ARG A 103 -1.98 -4.74 -7.38
CA ARG A 103 -3.02 -3.70 -7.43
C ARG A 103 -4.37 -4.27 -7.80
N HIS A 104 -4.44 -5.12 -8.84
CA HIS A 104 -5.69 -5.77 -9.27
C HIS A 104 -6.29 -6.73 -8.24
N ARG A 105 -5.47 -7.33 -7.39
CA ARG A 105 -5.94 -8.23 -6.32
C ARG A 105 -6.56 -7.50 -5.13
N ILE A 106 -6.38 -6.19 -5.03
CA ILE A 106 -6.89 -5.37 -3.92
C ILE A 106 -8.10 -4.58 -4.40
N LYS A 107 -9.29 -5.05 -4.07
CA LYS A 107 -10.57 -4.49 -4.53
C LYS A 107 -10.65 -2.96 -4.37
N ASP A 108 -10.21 -2.42 -3.24
CA ASP A 108 -10.29 -0.99 -2.98
C ASP A 108 -9.40 -0.17 -3.93
N ILE A 109 -8.24 -0.70 -4.33
CA ILE A 109 -7.36 -0.07 -5.32
C ILE A 109 -8.02 -0.12 -6.70
N GLU A 110 -8.54 -1.28 -7.10
CA GLU A 110 -9.23 -1.46 -8.37
C GLU A 110 -10.44 -0.52 -8.52
N VAL A 111 -11.21 -0.35 -7.44
CA VAL A 111 -12.35 0.59 -7.42
C VAL A 111 -11.86 2.04 -7.62
N MET A 112 -10.81 2.44 -6.93
CA MET A 112 -10.25 3.79 -7.08
C MET A 112 -9.74 4.04 -8.50
N GLU A 113 -9.01 3.10 -9.10
CA GLU A 113 -8.51 3.22 -10.47
C GLU A 113 -9.64 3.37 -11.51
N LYS A 114 -10.70 2.58 -11.36
CA LYS A 114 -11.89 2.68 -12.26
C LYS A 114 -12.57 4.03 -12.15
N MET A 115 -12.66 4.59 -10.96
CA MET A 115 -13.23 5.92 -10.74
C MET A 115 -12.37 7.02 -11.37
N GLU A 116 -11.06 6.95 -11.21
CA GLU A 116 -10.11 7.89 -11.82
C GLU A 116 -10.21 7.88 -13.35
N GLN A 117 -10.39 6.71 -13.95
CA GLN A 117 -10.58 6.57 -15.39
C GLN A 117 -11.92 7.14 -15.89
N GLN A 118 -12.99 7.01 -15.10
CA GLN A 118 -14.33 7.48 -15.47
C GLN A 118 -14.51 8.99 -15.32
N GLU A 119 -13.91 9.58 -14.29
CA GLU A 119 -14.06 11.02 -14.01
C GLU A 119 -13.13 11.91 -14.86
N GLY A 120 -12.19 11.32 -15.63
CA GLY A 120 -11.19 12.05 -16.42
C GLY A 120 -10.39 13.05 -15.60
N MET A 121 -10.44 12.95 -14.31
CA MET A 121 -9.97 13.90 -13.32
C MET A 121 -9.11 13.19 -12.29
N LEU A 122 -7.84 13.02 -12.66
CA LEU A 122 -6.69 13.28 -11.80
C LEU A 122 -5.45 13.32 -12.72
N PRO A 123 -4.58 14.32 -12.60
CA PRO A 123 -3.31 14.30 -13.30
C PRO A 123 -2.60 13.01 -12.89
N GLY A 124 -2.07 12.34 -13.90
CA GLY A 124 -1.51 11.01 -13.85
C GLY A 124 -0.85 10.68 -12.53
N PHE A 125 -1.07 9.47 -12.10
CA PHE A 125 -0.28 8.81 -11.10
C PHE A 125 1.19 9.00 -11.48
N ILE A 126 1.85 9.98 -10.86
CA ILE A 126 3.26 10.27 -11.10
C ILE A 126 4.02 9.08 -10.50
N LEU A 127 4.32 8.10 -11.33
CA LEU A 127 5.38 7.16 -11.05
C LEU A 127 6.65 8.00 -10.92
N GLY A 128 7.13 8.07 -9.74
CA GLY A 128 8.34 8.63 -9.15
C GLY A 128 9.50 9.25 -9.93
N GLU A 129 9.32 9.88 -11.09
CA GLU A 129 10.43 10.50 -11.81
C GLU A 129 10.45 12.03 -11.81
N ASP A 130 9.35 12.70 -11.41
CA ASP A 130 9.28 14.17 -11.42
C ASP A 130 8.84 14.78 -10.07
N MET A 131 9.39 14.29 -8.97
CA MET A 131 9.26 15.04 -7.70
C MET A 131 10.42 16.03 -7.60
N PRO A 132 10.15 17.34 -7.53
CA PRO A 132 11.20 18.31 -7.25
C PRO A 132 11.89 17.92 -5.94
N GLY A 133 13.22 17.82 -5.97
CA GLY A 133 14.03 17.46 -4.84
C GLY A 133 13.71 18.38 -3.66
N TYR A 134 13.18 17.82 -2.60
CA TYR A 134 13.21 18.47 -1.32
C TYR A 134 14.59 18.20 -0.73
N ASP A 135 15.46 19.19 -0.77
CA ASP A 135 16.68 19.21 0.04
C ASP A 135 16.25 19.13 1.50
N LEU A 136 16.55 18.01 2.12
CA LEU A 136 16.41 17.89 3.57
C LEU A 136 17.54 18.73 4.20
N PRO A 137 17.25 19.69 5.06
CA PRO A 137 18.28 20.40 5.79
C PRO A 137 18.77 19.51 6.93
N PHE A 138 19.80 18.71 6.66
CA PHE A 138 20.75 18.18 7.66
C PHE A 138 22.10 17.97 7.01
#